data_a2ff1e338f04745e7564f53b0a73faae
#
_entry.id   a2ff1e338f04745e7564f53b0a73faae
#
_cell.length_a   1.000
_cell.length_b   1.000
_cell.length_c   1.000
_cell.angle_alpha   90.00
_cell.angle_beta   90.00
_cell.angle_gamma   90.00
#
_symmetry.space_group_name_H-M   'P 1'
#
loop_
_entity.id
_entity.type
_entity.pdbx_description
1 polymer ?
#
loop_
_entity_poly.entity_id
_entity_poly.type
_entity_poly.pdbx_seq_one_letter_code
_entity_poly.pdbx_strand_id
1 'polypeptide(L)'
;MELNYKQRANGMYILYKEDIEQITTDTLKEFSPQNLDYPSALDTDSFLVDHLGLLLKERYLGIPGKESVLGLTVMCDSADVVTLDNRCRPTVVEENYGTVVISTALNSVNNKGRKRYTKIHEGAHWLLHKDYYRKLEESSHPGSGVVACRNVERYIPKQRDEKDWIEWQADSLAASILMPRTVFYQYCRELLRHAGVPRGYLNEGNYGDKLIFQEIVPDLMTAFGVSSRAAQIRMIHLGLIRRAA
;
A
#
# COMPACT_ATOMS: atom_id res chain seq x y z
N MET A 1 -18.43 -1.90 -2.36
CA MET A 1 -18.49 -1.51 -0.93
C MET A 1 -18.73 -0.01 -0.81
N GLU A 2 -19.73 0.43 -0.04
CA GLU A 2 -19.97 1.83 0.30
C GLU A 2 -19.38 2.10 1.70
N LEU A 3 -18.52 3.12 1.81
CA LEU A 3 -17.84 3.46 3.07
C LEU A 3 -18.69 4.47 3.84
N ASN A 4 -19.20 4.07 5.00
CA ASN A 4 -20.03 4.93 5.86
C ASN A 4 -19.19 5.54 7.00
N TYR A 5 -18.22 6.38 6.65
CA TYR A 5 -17.36 7.09 7.58
C TYR A 5 -17.52 8.60 7.44
N LYS A 6 -17.19 9.34 8.52
CA LYS A 6 -17.23 10.80 8.52
C LYS A 6 -16.28 11.37 7.46
N GLN A 7 -16.77 12.34 6.69
CA GLN A 7 -16.00 13.05 5.68
C GLN A 7 -15.82 14.52 6.03
N ARG A 8 -14.73 15.11 5.58
CA ARG A 8 -14.56 16.57 5.51
C ARG A 8 -15.44 17.14 4.38
N ALA A 9 -15.62 18.45 4.36
CA ALA A 9 -16.39 19.14 3.31
C ALA A 9 -15.87 18.85 1.87
N ASN A 10 -14.56 18.63 1.73
CA ASN A 10 -13.91 18.28 0.46
C ASN A 10 -14.04 16.80 0.06
N GLY A 11 -14.73 15.98 0.84
CA GLY A 11 -14.94 14.55 0.56
C GLY A 11 -13.88 13.61 1.11
N MET A 12 -12.83 14.10 1.75
CA MET A 12 -11.81 13.27 2.36
C MET A 12 -12.35 12.61 3.64
N TYR A 13 -12.18 11.29 3.78
CA TYR A 13 -12.55 10.55 4.99
C TYR A 13 -11.68 10.93 6.18
N ILE A 14 -12.29 11.00 7.36
CA ILE A 14 -11.61 11.10 8.66
C ILE A 14 -11.53 9.70 9.24
N LEU A 15 -10.38 9.03 9.08
CA LEU A 15 -10.18 7.65 9.48
C LEU A 15 -9.12 7.53 10.57
N TYR A 16 -9.39 6.65 11.53
CA TYR A 16 -8.44 6.19 12.54
C TYR A 16 -7.89 4.82 12.17
N LYS A 17 -6.93 4.31 12.94
CA LYS A 17 -6.32 3.00 12.67
C LYS A 17 -7.35 1.86 12.74
N GLU A 18 -8.27 1.96 13.67
CA GLU A 18 -9.35 1.01 13.88
C GLU A 18 -10.30 0.96 12.68
N ASP A 19 -10.60 2.12 12.09
CA ASP A 19 -11.43 2.22 10.88
C ASP A 19 -10.73 1.54 9.68
N ILE A 20 -9.44 1.75 9.53
CA ILE A 20 -8.62 1.10 8.48
C ILE A 20 -8.65 -0.44 8.63
N GLU A 21 -8.51 -0.95 9.86
CA GLU A 21 -8.60 -2.40 10.11
C GLU A 21 -10.01 -2.95 9.85
N GLN A 22 -11.04 -2.16 10.13
CA GLN A 22 -12.43 -2.54 9.82
C GLN A 22 -12.69 -2.56 8.32
N ILE A 23 -12.28 -1.50 7.59
CA ILE A 23 -12.36 -1.45 6.12
C ILE A 23 -11.63 -2.64 5.50
N THR A 24 -10.44 -2.96 6.01
CA THR A 24 -9.68 -4.14 5.57
C THR A 24 -10.49 -5.42 5.75
N THR A 25 -11.07 -5.60 6.93
CA THR A 25 -11.84 -6.82 7.24
C THR A 25 -13.04 -6.96 6.32
N ASP A 26 -13.78 -5.88 6.09
CA ASP A 26 -14.97 -5.90 5.25
C ASP A 26 -14.60 -6.12 3.77
N THR A 27 -13.54 -5.45 3.28
CA THR A 27 -13.01 -5.66 1.93
C THR A 27 -12.57 -7.11 1.70
N LEU A 28 -11.84 -7.70 2.64
CA LEU A 28 -11.36 -9.09 2.49
C LEU A 28 -12.47 -10.11 2.66
N LYS A 29 -13.52 -9.86 3.47
CA LYS A 29 -14.71 -10.72 3.51
C LYS A 29 -15.39 -10.82 2.14
N GLU A 30 -15.44 -9.72 1.40
CA GLU A 30 -16.05 -9.69 0.06
C GLU A 30 -15.16 -10.35 -0.99
N PHE A 31 -13.84 -10.10 -0.94
CA PHE A 31 -12.91 -10.52 -2.01
C PHE A 31 -12.23 -11.87 -1.72
N SER A 32 -11.65 -12.04 -0.53
CA SER A 32 -10.79 -13.19 -0.22
C SER A 32 -10.85 -13.54 1.28
N PRO A 33 -11.98 -14.13 1.75
CA PRO A 33 -12.20 -14.41 3.17
C PRO A 33 -11.09 -15.25 3.81
N GLN A 34 -10.49 -16.18 3.04
CA GLN A 34 -9.39 -17.04 3.51
C GLN A 34 -8.16 -16.25 3.99
N ASN A 35 -7.92 -15.04 3.49
CA ASN A 35 -6.83 -14.19 3.97
C ASN A 35 -7.07 -13.65 5.40
N LEU A 36 -8.31 -13.74 5.90
CA LEU A 36 -8.64 -13.41 7.29
C LEU A 36 -8.42 -14.58 8.26
N ASP A 37 -8.29 -15.81 7.73
CA ASP A 37 -8.16 -17.03 8.53
C ASP A 37 -6.74 -17.60 8.50
N TYR A 38 -6.03 -17.49 7.38
CA TYR A 38 -4.72 -18.11 7.16
C TYR A 38 -3.69 -17.14 6.56
N PRO A 39 -2.40 -17.26 6.96
CA PRO A 39 -1.30 -16.55 6.31
C PRO A 39 -1.22 -16.94 4.84
N SER A 40 -1.55 -16.03 3.94
CA SER A 40 -1.52 -16.27 2.51
C SER A 40 -1.29 -14.96 1.73
N ALA A 41 -0.58 -15.09 0.61
CA ALA A 41 -0.31 -13.96 -0.26
C ALA A 41 -1.55 -13.62 -1.09
N LEU A 42 -2.15 -12.44 -0.88
CA LEU A 42 -3.31 -11.95 -1.62
C LEU A 42 -3.03 -11.91 -3.13
N ASP A 43 -3.98 -12.29 -3.98
CA ASP A 43 -3.89 -12.00 -5.42
C ASP A 43 -4.17 -10.52 -5.67
N THR A 44 -3.08 -9.76 -5.89
CA THR A 44 -3.16 -8.31 -6.03
C THR A 44 -3.72 -7.87 -7.38
N ASP A 45 -3.62 -8.70 -8.42
CA ASP A 45 -4.09 -8.38 -9.75
C ASP A 45 -5.59 -8.59 -9.82
N SER A 46 -6.08 -9.74 -9.39
CA SER A 46 -7.52 -9.99 -9.25
C SER A 46 -8.18 -9.01 -8.28
N PHE A 47 -7.48 -8.59 -7.22
CA PHE A 47 -8.00 -7.55 -6.33
C PHE A 47 -8.27 -6.24 -7.06
N LEU A 48 -7.34 -5.77 -7.89
CA LEU A 48 -7.51 -4.53 -8.64
C LEU A 48 -8.53 -4.69 -9.78
N VAL A 49 -8.42 -5.77 -10.55
CA VAL A 49 -9.19 -5.94 -11.79
C VAL A 49 -10.58 -6.48 -11.51
N ASP A 50 -10.68 -7.61 -10.79
CA ASP A 50 -11.95 -8.32 -10.63
C ASP A 50 -12.80 -7.74 -9.50
N HIS A 51 -12.17 -7.30 -8.40
CA HIS A 51 -12.91 -6.77 -7.25
C HIS A 51 -13.13 -5.25 -7.32
N LEU A 52 -12.09 -4.46 -7.67
CA LEU A 52 -12.21 -3.01 -7.76
C LEU A 52 -12.67 -2.51 -9.14
N GLY A 53 -12.67 -3.35 -10.18
CA GLY A 53 -13.06 -3.00 -11.55
C GLY A 53 -12.08 -2.04 -12.24
N LEU A 54 -10.80 -2.08 -11.86
CA LEU A 54 -9.77 -1.18 -12.37
C LEU A 54 -9.04 -1.77 -13.59
N LEU A 55 -8.56 -0.90 -14.46
CA LEU A 55 -7.67 -1.27 -15.56
C LEU A 55 -6.22 -1.26 -15.06
N LEU A 56 -5.60 -2.44 -14.98
CA LEU A 56 -4.19 -2.56 -14.57
C LEU A 56 -3.27 -2.53 -15.78
N LYS A 57 -2.35 -1.59 -15.81
CA LYS A 57 -1.33 -1.45 -16.86
C LYS A 57 0.08 -1.40 -16.27
N GLU A 58 1.06 -1.83 -17.04
CA GLU A 58 2.47 -1.72 -16.69
C GLU A 58 3.19 -0.84 -17.72
N ARG A 59 3.88 0.21 -17.23
CA ARG A 59 4.68 1.15 -18.03
C ARG A 59 5.89 1.60 -17.25
N TYR A 60 6.93 2.04 -17.92
CA TYR A 60 7.98 2.77 -17.22
C TYR A 60 7.47 4.17 -16.87
N LEU A 61 7.38 4.50 -15.58
CA LEU A 61 6.86 5.77 -15.10
C LEU A 61 7.99 6.75 -14.80
N GLY A 62 7.85 7.98 -15.30
CA GLY A 62 8.77 9.07 -15.05
C GLY A 62 9.85 9.24 -16.12
N ILE A 63 10.86 10.04 -15.79
CA ILE A 63 12.00 10.37 -16.64
C ILE A 63 13.26 9.77 -16.00
N PRO A 64 14.13 9.06 -16.77
CA PRO A 64 15.37 8.52 -16.25
C PRO A 64 16.22 9.60 -15.54
N GLY A 65 16.74 9.29 -14.36
CA GLY A 65 17.56 10.20 -13.57
C GLY A 65 16.78 11.19 -12.68
N LYS A 66 15.45 11.15 -12.70
CA LYS A 66 14.57 11.87 -11.75
C LYS A 66 13.95 10.90 -10.74
N GLU A 67 13.24 11.44 -9.73
CA GLU A 67 12.49 10.61 -8.79
C GLU A 67 11.58 9.61 -9.54
N SER A 68 11.70 8.33 -9.19
CA SER A 68 10.93 7.28 -9.82
C SER A 68 9.51 7.25 -9.24
N VAL A 69 8.53 7.41 -10.11
CA VAL A 69 7.14 7.09 -9.82
C VAL A 69 6.99 5.56 -9.89
N LEU A 70 6.41 4.96 -8.86
CA LEU A 70 6.27 3.49 -8.77
C LEU A 70 4.90 3.00 -9.22
N GLY A 71 3.88 3.80 -9.01
CA GLY A 71 2.52 3.57 -9.43
C GLY A 71 1.78 4.89 -9.52
N LEU A 72 0.66 4.87 -10.21
CA LEU A 72 -0.31 5.96 -10.24
C LEU A 72 -1.72 5.42 -10.48
N THR A 73 -2.71 6.17 -10.00
CA THR A 73 -4.13 5.90 -10.24
C THR A 73 -4.77 7.12 -10.87
N VAL A 74 -5.50 6.92 -11.97
CA VAL A 74 -6.23 7.98 -12.69
C VAL A 74 -7.65 8.06 -12.16
N MET A 75 -7.99 9.20 -11.52
CA MET A 75 -9.28 9.47 -10.89
C MET A 75 -10.03 10.62 -11.56
N CYS A 76 -9.53 11.15 -12.70
CA CYS A 76 -10.19 12.07 -13.62
C CYS A 76 -10.54 11.36 -14.93
N ASP A 77 -11.32 12.00 -15.79
CA ASP A 77 -11.78 11.40 -17.04
C ASP A 77 -10.63 10.89 -17.89
N SER A 78 -9.56 11.69 -18.03
CA SER A 78 -8.31 11.25 -18.64
C SER A 78 -7.12 12.03 -18.08
N ALA A 79 -5.92 11.44 -18.18
CA ALA A 79 -4.67 12.06 -17.74
C ALA A 79 -3.49 11.71 -18.64
N ASP A 80 -2.63 12.69 -18.85
CA ASP A 80 -1.37 12.55 -19.55
C ASP A 80 -0.30 11.93 -18.63
N VAL A 81 0.13 10.73 -18.96
CA VAL A 81 1.15 9.98 -18.20
C VAL A 81 2.47 9.97 -18.96
N VAL A 82 3.53 10.48 -18.33
CA VAL A 82 4.88 10.44 -18.88
C VAL A 82 5.47 9.04 -18.72
N THR A 83 5.85 8.42 -19.82
CA THR A 83 6.43 7.07 -19.92
C THR A 83 7.61 7.05 -20.88
N LEU A 84 8.20 5.88 -21.15
CA LEU A 84 9.20 5.68 -22.19
C LEU A 84 8.62 4.89 -23.36
N ASP A 85 8.99 5.28 -24.58
CA ASP A 85 8.73 4.50 -25.79
C ASP A 85 9.69 3.29 -25.90
N ASN A 86 9.49 2.48 -26.94
CA ASN A 86 10.34 1.31 -27.23
C ASN A 86 11.82 1.64 -27.51
N ARG A 87 12.15 2.92 -27.67
CA ARG A 87 13.53 3.43 -27.85
C ARG A 87 14.04 4.14 -26.59
N CYS A 88 13.39 3.93 -25.45
CA CYS A 88 13.70 4.56 -24.16
C CYS A 88 13.66 6.10 -24.20
N ARG A 89 12.84 6.70 -25.05
CA ARG A 89 12.65 8.16 -25.12
C ARG A 89 11.37 8.53 -24.35
N PRO A 90 11.38 9.66 -23.61
CA PRO A 90 10.18 10.16 -22.95
C PRO A 90 9.04 10.39 -23.96
N THR A 91 7.88 9.86 -23.64
CA THR A 91 6.64 10.05 -24.41
C THR A 91 5.48 10.24 -23.44
N VAL A 92 4.38 10.77 -23.94
CA VAL A 92 3.16 10.94 -23.18
C VAL A 92 2.10 10.00 -23.72
N VAL A 93 1.41 9.33 -22.81
CA VAL A 93 0.28 8.44 -23.12
C VAL A 93 -0.92 8.89 -22.31
N GLU A 94 -2.05 9.03 -22.94
CA GLU A 94 -3.31 9.33 -22.30
C GLU A 94 -3.85 8.06 -21.62
N GLU A 95 -4.21 8.15 -20.34
CA GLU A 95 -4.81 7.09 -19.56
C GLU A 95 -6.16 7.56 -19.01
N ASN A 96 -7.16 6.67 -19.04
CA ASN A 96 -8.54 7.00 -18.69
C ASN A 96 -8.85 6.73 -17.21
N TYR A 97 -9.96 7.25 -16.74
CA TYR A 97 -10.55 7.01 -15.43
C TYR A 97 -10.53 5.51 -15.05
N GLY A 98 -10.12 5.22 -13.81
CA GLY A 98 -10.04 3.85 -13.30
C GLY A 98 -8.83 3.06 -13.80
N THR A 99 -7.83 3.73 -14.43
CA THR A 99 -6.56 3.09 -14.79
C THR A 99 -5.56 3.18 -13.64
N VAL A 100 -5.00 2.02 -13.27
CA VAL A 100 -3.82 1.91 -12.39
C VAL A 100 -2.63 1.55 -13.25
N VAL A 101 -1.59 2.36 -13.20
CA VAL A 101 -0.33 2.10 -13.92
C VAL A 101 0.77 1.81 -12.91
N ILE A 102 1.41 0.64 -13.04
CA ILE A 102 2.53 0.20 -12.21
C ILE A 102 3.83 0.30 -13.00
N SER A 103 4.86 0.86 -12.38
CA SER A 103 6.15 1.04 -13.04
C SER A 103 6.84 -0.30 -13.31
N THR A 104 7.28 -0.51 -14.56
CA THR A 104 8.11 -1.66 -14.95
C THR A 104 9.47 -1.67 -14.25
N ALA A 105 9.91 -0.57 -13.64
CA ALA A 105 11.08 -0.54 -12.76
C ALA A 105 10.96 -1.51 -11.56
N LEU A 106 9.73 -1.94 -11.24
CA LEU A 106 9.44 -2.92 -10.19
C LEU A 106 9.47 -4.39 -10.68
N ASN A 107 9.79 -4.67 -11.95
CA ASN A 107 9.72 -6.01 -12.52
C ASN A 107 10.88 -6.94 -12.13
N SER A 108 11.87 -6.46 -11.38
CA SER A 108 12.93 -7.33 -10.86
C SER A 108 12.42 -8.28 -9.78
N VAL A 109 13.07 -9.45 -9.67
CA VAL A 109 12.74 -10.48 -8.67
C VAL A 109 12.79 -9.91 -7.25
N ASN A 110 13.75 -9.04 -6.96
CA ASN A 110 13.94 -8.42 -5.64
C ASN A 110 12.84 -7.41 -5.29
N ASN A 111 12.06 -6.96 -6.26
CA ASN A 111 10.99 -5.98 -6.07
C ASN A 111 9.59 -6.60 -6.00
N LYS A 112 9.44 -7.92 -6.04
CA LYS A 112 8.12 -8.58 -6.04
C LYS A 112 7.20 -8.08 -4.91
N GLY A 113 7.67 -8.11 -3.67
CA GLY A 113 6.89 -7.63 -2.53
C GLY A 113 6.58 -6.14 -2.60
N ARG A 114 7.50 -5.34 -3.14
CA ARG A 114 7.30 -3.90 -3.35
C ARG A 114 6.27 -3.64 -4.46
N LYS A 115 6.33 -4.37 -5.58
CA LYS A 115 5.36 -4.27 -6.67
C LYS A 115 3.95 -4.58 -6.18
N ARG A 116 3.79 -5.66 -5.39
CA ARG A 116 2.50 -6.04 -4.77
C ARG A 116 1.98 -4.95 -3.84
N TYR A 117 2.88 -4.40 -3.00
CA TYR A 117 2.52 -3.29 -2.11
C TYR A 117 2.06 -2.06 -2.89
N THR A 118 2.79 -1.67 -3.94
CA THR A 118 2.41 -0.54 -4.80
C THR A 118 1.04 -0.77 -5.44
N LYS A 119 0.74 -1.97 -5.95
CA LYS A 119 -0.58 -2.30 -6.51
C LYS A 119 -1.71 -2.05 -5.51
N ILE A 120 -1.58 -2.57 -4.29
CA ILE A 120 -2.62 -2.39 -3.27
C ILE A 120 -2.68 -0.96 -2.75
N HIS A 121 -1.56 -0.25 -2.70
CA HIS A 121 -1.53 1.19 -2.37
C HIS A 121 -2.33 2.02 -3.37
N GLU A 122 -2.18 1.76 -4.67
CA GLU A 122 -2.99 2.41 -5.71
C GLU A 122 -4.48 2.03 -5.61
N GLY A 123 -4.78 0.76 -5.32
CA GLY A 123 -6.14 0.31 -5.02
C GLY A 123 -6.74 0.96 -3.77
N ALA A 124 -5.92 1.22 -2.75
CA ALA A 124 -6.34 1.92 -1.54
C ALA A 124 -6.68 3.39 -1.83
N HIS A 125 -5.91 4.06 -2.69
CA HIS A 125 -6.28 5.40 -3.15
C HIS A 125 -7.65 5.38 -3.87
N TRP A 126 -7.90 4.41 -4.72
CA TRP A 126 -9.19 4.26 -5.37
C TRP A 126 -10.34 4.06 -4.38
N LEU A 127 -10.16 3.18 -3.41
CA LEU A 127 -11.19 2.89 -2.40
C LEU A 127 -11.51 4.11 -1.53
N LEU A 128 -10.48 4.86 -1.11
CA LEU A 128 -10.63 5.90 -0.09
C LEU A 128 -10.76 7.30 -0.66
N HIS A 129 -10.20 7.58 -1.85
CA HIS A 129 -9.96 8.95 -2.27
C HIS A 129 -10.59 9.33 -3.62
N LYS A 130 -11.23 8.39 -4.35
CA LYS A 130 -11.85 8.70 -5.64
C LYS A 130 -12.86 9.84 -5.57
N ASP A 131 -13.69 9.90 -4.52
CA ASP A 131 -14.69 10.95 -4.35
C ASP A 131 -14.06 12.30 -3.97
N TYR A 132 -12.98 12.29 -3.21
CA TYR A 132 -12.18 13.49 -2.92
C TYR A 132 -11.59 14.09 -4.19
N TYR A 133 -10.94 13.28 -5.02
CA TYR A 133 -10.31 13.75 -6.25
C TYR A 133 -11.33 14.19 -7.29
N ARG A 134 -12.50 13.53 -7.39
CA ARG A 134 -13.60 13.97 -8.23
C ARG A 134 -14.10 15.37 -7.83
N LYS A 135 -14.34 15.62 -6.54
CA LYS A 135 -14.74 16.95 -6.05
C LYS A 135 -13.67 18.01 -6.26
N LEU A 136 -12.40 17.64 -6.14
CA LEU A 136 -11.29 18.55 -6.37
C LEU A 136 -11.25 19.00 -7.84
N GLU A 137 -11.49 18.10 -8.78
CA GLU A 137 -11.56 18.40 -10.22
C GLU A 137 -12.76 19.27 -10.57
N GLU A 138 -13.94 18.98 -10.03
CA GLU A 138 -15.14 19.79 -10.17
C GLU A 138 -14.97 21.23 -9.67
N SER A 139 -14.10 21.46 -8.67
CA SER A 139 -13.83 22.78 -8.09
C SER A 139 -12.76 23.60 -8.80
N SER A 140 -12.49 23.35 -10.10
CA SER A 140 -11.65 24.16 -11.01
C SER A 140 -10.14 23.90 -10.94
N HIS A 141 -9.72 22.69 -10.61
CA HIS A 141 -8.32 22.27 -10.71
C HIS A 141 -8.15 21.12 -11.72
N PRO A 142 -8.26 21.37 -13.05
CA PRO A 142 -8.12 20.34 -14.08
C PRO A 142 -6.79 19.61 -13.94
N GLY A 143 -6.81 18.27 -14.03
CA GLY A 143 -5.62 17.43 -13.91
C GLY A 143 -5.18 17.09 -12.47
N SER A 144 -5.95 17.49 -11.45
CA SER A 144 -5.67 17.11 -10.05
C SER A 144 -6.08 15.67 -9.70
N GLY A 145 -6.78 14.98 -10.59
CA GLY A 145 -7.28 13.62 -10.40
C GLY A 145 -6.26 12.51 -10.61
N VAL A 146 -4.97 12.82 -10.65
CA VAL A 146 -3.90 11.80 -10.72
C VAL A 146 -3.15 11.72 -9.40
N VAL A 147 -3.20 10.55 -8.78
CA VAL A 147 -2.40 10.25 -7.59
C VAL A 147 -1.20 9.42 -8.00
N ALA A 148 0.00 9.86 -7.66
CA ALA A 148 1.24 9.17 -8.00
C ALA A 148 2.01 8.75 -6.74
N CYS A 149 2.22 7.46 -6.56
CA CYS A 149 3.11 6.92 -5.54
C CYS A 149 4.57 7.07 -5.98
N ARG A 150 5.36 7.79 -5.19
CA ARG A 150 6.78 8.03 -5.45
C ARG A 150 7.67 7.26 -4.46
N ASN A 151 8.88 6.94 -4.91
CA ASN A 151 9.89 6.36 -4.04
C ASN A 151 10.53 7.45 -3.16
N VAL A 152 9.82 7.91 -2.14
CA VAL A 152 10.35 8.86 -1.18
C VAL A 152 10.55 8.15 0.16
N GLU A 153 11.74 8.27 0.76
CA GLU A 153 11.91 7.95 2.19
C GLU A 153 11.10 8.99 2.98
N ARG A 154 9.95 8.57 3.49
CA ARG A 154 9.05 9.50 4.16
C ARG A 154 9.57 9.83 5.55
N TYR A 155 10.03 11.06 5.70
CA TYR A 155 10.10 11.72 6.99
C TYR A 155 8.65 11.95 7.47
N ILE A 156 8.31 11.48 8.67
CA ILE A 156 7.00 11.74 9.27
C ILE A 156 7.04 13.18 9.80
N PRO A 157 6.38 14.14 9.12
CA PRO A 157 6.37 15.52 9.60
C PRO A 157 5.61 15.61 10.92
N LYS A 158 6.02 16.55 11.77
CA LYS A 158 5.34 16.83 13.05
C LYS A 158 3.91 17.33 12.84
N GLN A 159 3.63 17.94 11.71
CA GLN A 159 2.31 18.43 11.30
C GLN A 159 2.02 17.88 9.91
N ARG A 160 0.94 17.10 9.79
CA ARG A 160 0.54 16.49 8.51
C ARG A 160 -0.34 17.46 7.75
N ASP A 161 0.02 17.75 6.51
CA ASP A 161 -0.89 18.39 5.56
C ASP A 161 -1.92 17.39 5.03
N GLU A 162 -2.80 17.85 4.16
CA GLU A 162 -3.87 17.02 3.59
C GLU A 162 -3.32 15.87 2.74
N LYS A 163 -2.24 16.13 2.00
CA LYS A 163 -1.56 15.14 1.17
C LYS A 163 -0.91 14.04 2.03
N ASP A 164 -0.29 14.41 3.15
CA ASP A 164 0.27 13.44 4.09
C ASP A 164 -0.79 12.52 4.68
N TRP A 165 -2.02 13.04 4.92
CA TRP A 165 -3.14 12.23 5.39
C TRP A 165 -3.63 11.25 4.34
N ILE A 166 -3.79 11.68 3.10
CA ILE A 166 -4.20 10.84 1.97
C ILE A 166 -3.22 9.68 1.79
N GLU A 167 -1.92 9.98 1.79
CA GLU A 167 -0.89 8.96 1.65
C GLU A 167 -0.83 8.02 2.86
N TRP A 168 -0.99 8.55 4.09
CA TRP A 168 -1.03 7.72 5.28
C TRP A 168 -2.21 6.75 5.28
N GLN A 169 -3.39 7.19 4.83
CA GLN A 169 -4.56 6.34 4.70
C GLN A 169 -4.31 5.22 3.67
N ALA A 170 -3.77 5.55 2.50
CA ALA A 170 -3.45 4.57 1.47
C ALA A 170 -2.39 3.57 1.93
N ASP A 171 -1.29 4.04 2.53
CA ASP A 171 -0.24 3.18 3.08
C ASP A 171 -0.77 2.25 4.18
N SER A 172 -1.60 2.79 5.08
CA SER A 172 -2.16 2.02 6.19
C SER A 172 -3.12 0.94 5.70
N LEU A 173 -4.00 1.28 4.75
CA LEU A 173 -4.94 0.32 4.17
C LEU A 173 -4.20 -0.76 3.35
N ALA A 174 -3.22 -0.39 2.53
CA ALA A 174 -2.41 -1.33 1.77
C ALA A 174 -1.68 -2.33 2.68
N ALA A 175 -1.05 -1.83 3.74
CA ALA A 175 -0.38 -2.69 4.72
C ALA A 175 -1.36 -3.63 5.42
N SER A 176 -2.57 -3.16 5.75
CA SER A 176 -3.58 -3.96 6.44
C SER A 176 -4.20 -5.02 5.51
N ILE A 177 -4.48 -4.69 4.26
CA ILE A 177 -5.01 -5.65 3.26
C ILE A 177 -4.00 -6.78 2.98
N LEU A 178 -2.72 -6.44 2.80
CA LEU A 178 -1.68 -7.44 2.54
C LEU A 178 -1.32 -8.26 3.79
N MET A 179 -1.46 -7.68 4.99
CA MET A 179 -1.10 -8.29 6.27
C MET A 179 -2.23 -8.06 7.29
N PRO A 180 -3.37 -8.78 7.18
CA PRO A 180 -4.51 -8.60 8.06
C PRO A 180 -4.12 -8.78 9.52
N ARG A 181 -4.58 -7.87 10.39
CA ARG A 181 -4.10 -7.70 11.76
C ARG A 181 -4.04 -9.01 12.54
N THR A 182 -5.16 -9.73 12.61
CA THR A 182 -5.28 -10.93 13.44
C THR A 182 -4.35 -12.03 12.97
N VAL A 183 -4.41 -12.35 11.67
CA VAL A 183 -3.62 -13.43 11.07
C VAL A 183 -2.13 -13.12 11.12
N PHE A 184 -1.75 -11.90 10.74
CA PHE A 184 -0.34 -11.47 10.76
C PHE A 184 0.21 -11.48 12.19
N TYR A 185 -0.56 -10.96 13.17
CA TYR A 185 -0.15 -10.94 14.57
C TYR A 185 0.04 -12.35 15.13
N GLN A 186 -0.91 -13.25 14.92
CA GLN A 186 -0.83 -14.64 15.38
C GLN A 186 0.35 -15.38 14.76
N TYR A 187 0.54 -15.25 13.45
CA TYR A 187 1.64 -15.89 12.75
C TYR A 187 3.01 -15.37 13.22
N CYS A 188 3.17 -14.04 13.38
CA CYS A 188 4.39 -13.48 13.97
C CYS A 188 4.65 -14.03 15.38
N ARG A 189 3.61 -14.13 16.22
CA ARG A 189 3.74 -14.67 17.59
C ARG A 189 4.20 -16.12 17.61
N GLU A 190 3.72 -16.90 16.66
CA GLU A 190 4.14 -18.29 16.49
C GLU A 190 5.60 -18.39 16.08
N LEU A 191 6.03 -17.64 15.07
CA LEU A 191 7.42 -17.57 14.63
C LEU A 191 8.36 -17.12 15.77
N LEU A 192 7.99 -16.08 16.51
CA LEU A 192 8.75 -15.60 17.66
C LEU A 192 8.87 -16.66 18.76
N ARG A 193 7.82 -17.43 19.02
CA ARG A 193 7.84 -18.52 19.99
C ARG A 193 8.80 -19.63 19.56
N HIS A 194 8.80 -20.01 18.27
CA HIS A 194 9.71 -21.01 17.72
C HIS A 194 11.17 -20.53 17.75
N ALA A 195 11.39 -19.24 17.53
CA ALA A 195 12.71 -18.61 17.65
C ALA A 195 13.16 -18.33 19.11
N GLY A 196 12.47 -18.89 20.11
CA GLY A 196 12.86 -18.78 21.52
C GLY A 196 12.54 -17.44 22.17
N VAL A 197 11.56 -16.67 21.65
CA VAL A 197 11.12 -15.39 22.20
C VAL A 197 9.73 -15.49 22.84
N PRO A 198 9.59 -16.06 24.04
CA PRO A 198 8.29 -16.30 24.68
C PRO A 198 7.55 -14.99 25.03
N ARG A 199 8.26 -13.87 25.22
CA ARG A 199 7.66 -12.53 25.43
C ARG A 199 6.83 -12.07 24.23
N GLY A 200 7.11 -12.60 23.02
CA GLY A 200 6.33 -12.40 21.81
C GLY A 200 6.45 -11.01 21.21
N TYR A 201 7.52 -10.29 21.46
CA TYR A 201 7.91 -9.06 20.81
C TYR A 201 9.43 -8.89 20.79
N LEU A 202 9.93 -8.10 19.86
CA LEU A 202 11.33 -7.72 19.72
C LEU A 202 11.52 -6.27 20.15
N ASN A 203 12.74 -5.92 20.65
CA ASN A 203 13.10 -4.56 20.98
C ASN A 203 13.97 -3.97 19.86
N GLU A 204 13.57 -2.83 19.31
CA GLU A 204 14.35 -2.07 18.33
C GLU A 204 15.70 -1.65 19.01
N GLY A 205 16.81 -1.86 18.31
CA GLY A 205 18.15 -1.58 18.86
C GLY A 205 18.80 -2.73 19.62
N ASN A 206 18.08 -3.78 20.00
CA ASN A 206 18.70 -4.98 20.57
C ASN A 206 19.29 -5.85 19.45
N TYR A 207 20.60 -6.16 19.55
CA TYR A 207 21.30 -6.92 18.51
C TYR A 207 20.77 -8.35 18.37
N GLY A 208 20.49 -9.05 19.47
CA GLY A 208 19.91 -10.41 19.45
C GLY A 208 18.52 -10.41 18.79
N ASP A 209 17.68 -9.44 19.12
CA ASP A 209 16.34 -9.31 18.54
C ASP A 209 16.41 -8.98 17.03
N LYS A 210 17.44 -8.26 16.59
CA LYS A 210 17.70 -8.04 15.16
C LYS A 210 18.04 -9.33 14.44
N LEU A 211 18.83 -10.22 15.03
CA LEU A 211 19.15 -11.51 14.44
C LEU A 211 17.90 -12.39 14.34
N ILE A 212 17.07 -12.40 15.38
CA ILE A 212 15.79 -13.11 15.36
C ILE A 212 14.86 -12.56 14.27
N PHE A 213 14.79 -11.25 14.11
CA PHE A 213 14.02 -10.68 13.01
C PHE A 213 14.53 -11.15 11.64
N GLN A 214 15.86 -11.19 11.44
CA GLN A 214 16.46 -11.70 10.20
C GLN A 214 16.15 -13.18 9.96
N GLU A 215 16.02 -13.97 11.02
CA GLU A 215 15.65 -15.38 10.94
C GLU A 215 14.19 -15.58 10.51
N ILE A 216 13.23 -14.84 11.11
CA ILE A 216 11.80 -15.04 10.86
C ILE A 216 11.24 -14.27 9.64
N VAL A 217 11.93 -13.20 9.20
CA VAL A 217 11.39 -12.35 8.14
C VAL A 217 11.22 -13.04 6.78
N PRO A 218 12.03 -14.03 6.36
CA PRO A 218 11.80 -14.77 5.13
C PRO A 218 10.44 -15.50 5.10
N ASP A 219 10.03 -16.06 6.25
CA ASP A 219 8.72 -16.73 6.39
C ASP A 219 7.57 -15.72 6.26
N LEU A 220 7.69 -14.55 6.88
CA LEU A 220 6.72 -13.46 6.74
C LEU A 220 6.62 -12.98 5.28
N MET A 221 7.76 -12.80 4.62
CA MET A 221 7.80 -12.38 3.22
C MET A 221 7.14 -13.40 2.30
N THR A 222 7.37 -14.68 2.54
CA THR A 222 6.79 -15.78 1.76
C THR A 222 5.29 -15.90 2.01
N ALA A 223 4.89 -15.93 3.28
CA ALA A 223 3.50 -16.14 3.67
C ALA A 223 2.57 -15.03 3.17
N PHE A 224 3.00 -13.77 3.24
CA PHE A 224 2.16 -12.62 2.87
C PHE A 224 2.52 -11.99 1.52
N GLY A 225 3.59 -12.43 0.87
CA GLY A 225 4.05 -11.87 -0.41
C GLY A 225 4.51 -10.41 -0.31
N VAL A 226 5.11 -10.02 0.80
CA VAL A 226 5.54 -8.64 1.10
C VAL A 226 7.06 -8.50 1.16
N SER A 227 7.56 -7.26 1.17
CA SER A 227 8.98 -7.01 1.42
C SER A 227 9.32 -7.10 2.91
N SER A 228 10.59 -7.39 3.24
CA SER A 228 11.11 -7.36 4.62
C SER A 228 10.79 -6.04 5.32
N ARG A 229 10.93 -4.91 4.61
CA ARG A 229 10.62 -3.58 5.14
C ARG A 229 9.13 -3.40 5.48
N ALA A 230 8.23 -3.88 4.61
CA ALA A 230 6.80 -3.82 4.86
C ALA A 230 6.41 -4.67 6.09
N ALA A 231 6.95 -5.90 6.20
CA ALA A 231 6.75 -6.75 7.36
C ALA A 231 7.25 -6.10 8.66
N GLN A 232 8.45 -5.51 8.63
CA GLN A 232 9.02 -4.78 9.78
C GLN A 232 8.12 -3.63 10.23
N ILE A 233 7.67 -2.79 9.31
CA ILE A 233 6.79 -1.66 9.61
C ILE A 233 5.46 -2.17 10.21
N ARG A 234 4.89 -3.23 9.66
CA ARG A 234 3.65 -3.82 10.19
C ARG A 234 3.86 -4.38 11.61
N MET A 235 4.97 -5.06 11.88
CA MET A 235 5.34 -5.52 13.22
C MET A 235 5.46 -4.36 14.22
N ILE A 236 6.07 -3.24 13.81
CA ILE A 236 6.15 -2.02 14.65
C ILE A 236 4.74 -1.48 14.95
N HIS A 237 3.90 -1.35 13.93
CA HIS A 237 2.53 -0.84 14.09
C HIS A 237 1.68 -1.72 15.01
N LEU A 238 1.91 -3.03 15.04
CA LEU A 238 1.21 -3.99 15.90
C LEU A 238 1.88 -4.22 17.25
N GLY A 239 2.98 -3.50 17.57
CA GLY A 239 3.69 -3.62 18.85
C GLY A 239 4.50 -4.91 19.01
N LEU A 240 4.75 -5.61 17.89
CA LEU A 240 5.62 -6.80 17.83
C LEU A 240 7.11 -6.44 17.71
N ILE A 241 7.42 -5.22 17.29
CA ILE A 241 8.73 -4.58 17.46
C ILE A 241 8.48 -3.30 18.26
N ARG A 242 9.14 -3.16 19.40
CA ARG A 242 9.01 -2.03 20.32
C ARG A 242 10.27 -1.17 20.26
N ARG A 243 10.09 0.13 20.16
CA ARG A 243 11.17 1.09 20.29
C ARG A 243 11.58 1.17 21.75
N ALA A 244 12.88 1.29 22.01
CA ALA A 244 13.34 1.67 23.34
C ALA A 244 12.73 3.05 23.69
N ALA A 245 12.18 3.15 24.90
CA ALA A 245 11.64 4.39 25.45
C ALA A 245 12.74 5.44 25.61
#